data_ea6df96d9e56b97881ebafd6f1842d4b
#
_entry.id   ea6df96d9e56b97881ebafd6f1842d4b
#
_cell.length_a   1.000
_cell.length_b   1.000
_cell.length_c   1.000
_cell.angle_alpha   90.00
_cell.angle_beta   90.00
_cell.angle_gamma   90.00
#
_symmetry.space_group_name_H-M   'P 1'
#
loop_
_entity.id
_entity.type
_entity.pdbx_description
1 polymer ?
#
loop_
_entity_poly.entity_id
_entity_poly.type
_entity_poly.pdbx_seq_one_letter_code
_entity_poly.pdbx_strand_id
1 'polypeptide(L)'
;MLQAEARGLRLLRSAGGVRVPDIYAEYPHALLLEDLGEGMPTEDFQARAAHGLARQHLVVSSHFGLEHDGWCGDSPQDNTVDTDGHHFFATHRLQPQALRAHRSGYIDDADHARVQRLCERLPEFIPRYSPSLLHGDLWSGNLHCCSNGEPALIDAGAAHYGWAEADLAMLTLFGDPGPRFFAQYAEHAALASDWRERAPLYNLYHLLNHLNLFGRGYLGAVRSVLRRFVGAA
;
A
#
# COMPACT_ATOMS: atom_id res chain seq x y z
N MET A 1 -2.23 15.17 8.24
CA MET A 1 -2.54 14.63 6.90
C MET A 1 -1.77 15.37 5.82
N LEU A 2 -2.03 16.65 5.48
CA LEU A 2 -1.33 17.39 4.39
C LEU A 2 0.19 17.38 4.46
N GLN A 3 0.78 17.46 5.65
CA GLN A 3 2.24 17.34 5.81
C GLN A 3 2.76 15.93 5.50
N ALA A 4 1.98 14.88 5.77
CA ALA A 4 2.35 13.52 5.38
C ALA A 4 2.31 13.36 3.86
N GLU A 5 1.28 13.91 3.21
CA GLU A 5 1.16 13.98 1.76
C GLU A 5 2.39 14.67 1.12
N ALA A 6 2.73 15.88 1.59
CA ALA A 6 3.88 16.62 1.06
C ALA A 6 5.20 15.85 1.25
N ARG A 7 5.39 15.18 2.40
CA ARG A 7 6.58 14.34 2.66
C ARG A 7 6.61 13.13 1.73
N GLY A 8 5.48 12.43 1.58
CA GLY A 8 5.35 11.28 0.69
C GLY A 8 5.67 11.64 -0.75
N LEU A 9 5.08 12.71 -1.28
CA LEU A 9 5.36 13.19 -2.64
C LEU A 9 6.84 13.50 -2.86
N ARG A 10 7.51 14.16 -1.90
CA ARG A 10 8.96 14.41 -1.98
C ARG A 10 9.78 13.14 -1.96
N LEU A 11 9.41 12.19 -1.11
CA LEU A 11 10.10 10.92 -0.97
C LEU A 11 9.99 10.11 -2.28
N LEU A 12 8.78 9.96 -2.82
CA LEU A 12 8.54 9.27 -4.09
C LEU A 12 9.26 9.95 -5.27
N ARG A 13 9.27 11.29 -5.31
CA ARG A 13 10.02 12.05 -6.31
C ARG A 13 11.52 11.76 -6.26
N SER A 14 12.11 11.73 -5.06
CA SER A 14 13.54 11.48 -4.89
C SER A 14 13.97 10.10 -5.38
N ALA A 15 13.06 9.14 -5.39
CA ALA A 15 13.28 7.80 -5.92
C ALA A 15 13.39 7.76 -7.46
N GLY A 16 12.89 8.78 -8.17
CA GLY A 16 12.92 8.85 -9.61
C GLY A 16 12.13 7.74 -10.32
N GLY A 17 11.08 7.24 -9.68
CA GLY A 17 10.16 6.23 -10.20
C GLY A 17 9.07 6.82 -11.08
N VAL A 18 7.80 6.52 -10.77
CA VAL A 18 6.64 7.14 -11.42
C VAL A 18 6.59 8.62 -11.03
N ARG A 19 6.19 9.48 -11.97
CA ARG A 19 6.00 10.91 -11.71
C ARG A 19 5.04 11.15 -10.55
N VAL A 20 5.27 12.23 -9.81
CA VAL A 20 4.35 12.78 -8.80
C VAL A 20 4.16 14.28 -9.04
N PRO A 21 3.05 14.91 -8.61
CA PRO A 21 2.82 16.34 -8.82
C PRO A 21 3.86 17.20 -8.09
N ASP A 22 4.22 18.34 -8.66
CA ASP A 22 5.06 19.35 -8.02
C ASP A 22 4.32 19.98 -6.83
N ILE A 23 5.05 20.23 -5.75
CA ILE A 23 4.53 20.97 -4.60
C ILE A 23 4.90 22.45 -4.80
N TYR A 24 3.91 23.30 -5.04
CA TYR A 24 4.12 24.72 -5.23
C TYR A 24 4.16 25.49 -3.91
N ALA A 25 3.30 25.11 -2.95
CA ALA A 25 3.30 25.71 -1.62
C ALA A 25 2.67 24.81 -0.56
N GLU A 26 3.11 24.97 0.67
CA GLU A 26 2.56 24.30 1.85
C GLU A 26 2.04 25.34 2.83
N TYR A 27 0.80 25.15 3.29
CA TYR A 27 0.16 25.96 4.30
C TYR A 27 -0.33 25.04 5.44
N PRO A 28 -0.64 25.58 6.64
CA PRO A 28 -1.13 24.77 7.75
C PRO A 28 -2.39 23.93 7.42
N HIS A 29 -3.23 24.43 6.50
CA HIS A 29 -4.52 23.83 6.15
C HIS A 29 -4.70 23.63 4.65
N ALA A 30 -3.65 23.79 3.84
CA ALA A 30 -3.72 23.61 2.39
C ALA A 30 -2.37 23.17 1.84
N LEU A 31 -2.42 22.38 0.77
CA LEU A 31 -1.26 21.97 -0.03
C LEU A 31 -1.57 22.38 -1.48
N LEU A 32 -0.73 23.23 -2.05
CA LEU A 32 -0.85 23.63 -3.45
C LEU A 32 0.05 22.75 -4.31
N LEU A 33 -0.58 21.95 -5.14
CA LEU A 33 0.09 20.99 -6.03
C LEU A 33 -0.04 21.43 -7.48
N GLU A 34 0.83 20.87 -8.30
CA GLU A 34 0.70 20.91 -9.74
C GLU A 34 -0.61 20.28 -10.18
N ASP A 35 -1.33 20.94 -11.08
CA ASP A 35 -2.46 20.34 -11.80
C ASP A 35 -1.92 19.45 -12.93
N LEU A 36 -2.05 18.15 -12.78
CA LEU A 36 -1.64 17.16 -13.77
C LEU A 36 -2.61 17.08 -14.95
N GLY A 37 -3.81 17.68 -14.82
CA GLY A 37 -4.91 17.55 -15.74
C GLY A 37 -5.42 16.12 -15.87
N GLU A 38 -6.40 15.90 -16.73
CA GLU A 38 -6.94 14.57 -17.03
C GLU A 38 -6.68 14.24 -18.50
N GLY A 39 -6.20 13.02 -18.77
CA GLY A 39 -5.87 12.54 -20.10
C GLY A 39 -6.39 11.14 -20.36
N MET A 40 -6.18 10.69 -21.61
CA MET A 40 -6.42 9.30 -21.98
C MET A 40 -5.09 8.54 -21.96
N PRO A 41 -5.06 7.32 -21.35
CA PRO A 41 -3.86 6.52 -21.33
C PRO A 41 -3.31 6.26 -22.75
N THR A 42 -2.02 6.53 -22.94
CA THR A 42 -1.29 6.15 -24.13
C THR A 42 -1.12 4.62 -24.19
N GLU A 43 -0.75 4.07 -25.35
CA GLU A 43 -0.54 2.61 -25.50
C GLU A 43 0.53 2.09 -24.53
N ASP A 44 1.52 2.90 -24.21
CA ASP A 44 2.64 2.56 -23.30
C ASP A 44 2.40 2.98 -21.83
N PHE A 45 1.24 3.55 -21.48
CA PHE A 45 0.92 4.02 -20.13
C PHE A 45 1.21 2.97 -19.04
N GLN A 46 0.71 1.75 -19.24
CA GLN A 46 0.92 0.67 -18.26
C GLN A 46 2.38 0.24 -18.17
N ALA A 47 3.11 0.20 -19.31
CA ALA A 47 4.53 -0.12 -19.33
C ALA A 47 5.32 0.92 -18.54
N ARG A 48 5.07 2.19 -18.79
CA ARG A 48 5.74 3.31 -18.10
C ARG A 48 5.44 3.32 -16.61
N ALA A 49 4.19 3.06 -16.23
CA ALA A 49 3.80 2.92 -14.82
C ALA A 49 4.51 1.74 -14.15
N ALA A 50 4.53 0.57 -14.79
CA ALA A 50 5.19 -0.63 -14.28
C ALA A 50 6.70 -0.44 -14.10
N HIS A 51 7.38 0.12 -15.12
CA HIS A 51 8.82 0.42 -15.06
C HIS A 51 9.15 1.47 -13.99
N GLY A 52 8.34 2.54 -13.91
CA GLY A 52 8.51 3.58 -12.89
C GLY A 52 8.33 3.02 -11.47
N LEU A 53 7.31 2.19 -11.26
CA LEU A 53 7.06 1.53 -9.97
C LEU A 53 8.18 0.56 -9.61
N ALA A 54 8.68 -0.23 -10.56
CA ALA A 54 9.82 -1.12 -10.35
C ALA A 54 11.06 -0.33 -9.90
N ARG A 55 11.37 0.81 -10.55
CA ARG A 55 12.47 1.70 -10.15
C ARG A 55 12.29 2.25 -8.74
N GLN A 56 11.07 2.66 -8.37
CA GLN A 56 10.75 3.12 -7.02
C GLN A 56 11.00 2.01 -5.99
N HIS A 57 10.55 0.79 -6.26
CA HIS A 57 10.74 -0.34 -5.35
C HIS A 57 12.20 -0.84 -5.25
N LEU A 58 13.08 -0.46 -6.18
CA LEU A 58 14.52 -0.70 -6.06
C LEU A 58 15.21 0.25 -5.05
N VAL A 59 14.53 1.31 -4.62
CA VAL A 59 15.00 2.16 -3.51
C VAL A 59 14.69 1.43 -2.20
N VAL A 60 15.73 0.90 -1.58
CA VAL A 60 15.63 0.07 -0.37
C VAL A 60 16.15 0.80 0.87
N SER A 61 15.70 0.34 2.03
CA SER A 61 16.14 0.82 3.35
C SER A 61 16.68 -0.35 4.18
N SER A 62 17.38 -0.04 5.28
CA SER A 62 17.78 -1.03 6.29
C SER A 62 16.65 -1.38 7.26
N HIS A 63 15.54 -0.65 7.23
CA HIS A 63 14.40 -0.83 8.13
C HIS A 63 13.07 -0.54 7.41
N PHE A 64 12.02 -1.16 7.91
CA PHE A 64 10.62 -0.91 7.57
C PHE A 64 10.13 0.35 8.29
N GLY A 65 9.05 0.96 7.79
CA GLY A 65 8.49 2.17 8.36
C GLY A 65 9.11 3.45 7.81
N LEU A 66 9.02 4.52 8.56
CA LEU A 66 9.56 5.84 8.21
C LEU A 66 9.75 6.66 9.50
N GLU A 67 10.64 7.65 9.49
CA GLU A 67 10.86 8.54 10.65
C GLU A 67 9.62 9.33 11.09
N HIS A 68 8.61 9.40 10.26
CA HIS A 68 7.36 10.12 10.51
C HIS A 68 6.15 9.25 10.19
N ASP A 69 5.10 9.38 11.01
CA ASP A 69 3.82 8.76 10.75
C ASP A 69 3.16 9.31 9.49
N GLY A 70 2.36 8.45 8.86
CA GLY A 70 1.59 8.73 7.66
C GLY A 70 0.09 8.72 7.89
N TRP A 71 -0.63 8.69 6.76
CA TRP A 71 -2.08 8.57 6.72
C TRP A 71 -2.47 7.67 5.55
N CYS A 72 -3.40 6.76 5.79
CA CYS A 72 -4.04 5.95 4.74
C CYS A 72 -5.53 6.29 4.73
N GLY A 73 -5.94 7.16 3.78
CA GLY A 73 -7.20 7.87 3.87
C GLY A 73 -7.27 8.69 5.16
N ASP A 74 -8.38 8.61 5.90
CA ASP A 74 -8.57 9.31 7.19
C ASP A 74 -8.00 8.55 8.40
N SER A 75 -7.26 7.46 8.18
CA SER A 75 -6.65 6.69 9.26
C SER A 75 -5.19 7.09 9.48
N PRO A 76 -4.80 7.47 10.70
CA PRO A 76 -3.39 7.60 11.05
C PRO A 76 -2.65 6.29 10.81
N GLN A 77 -1.46 6.36 10.22
CA GLN A 77 -0.61 5.21 9.93
C GLN A 77 0.69 5.33 10.74
N ASP A 78 0.83 4.45 11.73
CA ASP A 78 2.06 4.34 12.52
C ASP A 78 3.19 3.79 11.64
N ASN A 79 4.26 4.56 11.51
CA ASN A 79 5.44 4.22 10.73
C ASN A 79 6.67 4.01 11.61
N THR A 80 6.50 3.76 12.91
CA THR A 80 7.62 3.44 13.79
C THR A 80 8.55 2.42 13.13
N VAL A 81 9.83 2.76 13.03
CA VAL A 81 10.82 1.97 12.30
C VAL A 81 11.09 0.63 12.97
N ASP A 82 11.26 -0.41 12.16
CA ASP A 82 11.55 -1.76 12.60
C ASP A 82 12.50 -2.45 11.62
N THR A 83 13.37 -3.31 12.11
CA THR A 83 14.27 -4.13 11.29
C THR A 83 13.64 -5.46 10.87
N ASP A 84 12.57 -5.91 11.54
CA ASP A 84 11.80 -7.11 11.19
C ASP A 84 10.48 -6.74 10.52
N GLY A 85 10.37 -7.06 9.22
CA GLY A 85 9.17 -6.74 8.44
C GLY A 85 7.91 -7.48 8.90
N HIS A 86 8.04 -8.70 9.45
CA HIS A 86 6.89 -9.44 9.97
C HIS A 86 6.38 -8.79 11.25
N HIS A 87 7.29 -8.38 12.14
CA HIS A 87 6.93 -7.64 13.34
C HIS A 87 6.32 -6.28 12.98
N PHE A 88 6.95 -5.53 12.05
CA PHE A 88 6.41 -4.26 11.54
C PHE A 88 4.98 -4.41 11.01
N PHE A 89 4.76 -5.36 10.11
CA PHE A 89 3.44 -5.54 9.48
C PHE A 89 2.38 -6.01 10.49
N ALA A 90 2.74 -6.88 11.42
CA ALA A 90 1.86 -7.29 12.51
C ALA A 90 1.48 -6.11 13.40
N THR A 91 2.50 -5.40 13.93
CA THR A 91 2.33 -4.43 15.03
C THR A 91 1.85 -3.06 14.55
N HIS A 92 2.33 -2.61 13.37
CA HIS A 92 2.02 -1.27 12.86
C HIS A 92 0.98 -1.26 11.73
N ARG A 93 0.53 -2.43 11.25
CA ARG A 93 -0.48 -2.53 10.18
C ARG A 93 -1.71 -3.33 10.61
N LEU A 94 -1.57 -4.63 10.88
CA LEU A 94 -2.73 -5.50 11.10
C LEU A 94 -3.38 -5.32 12.47
N GLN A 95 -2.60 -5.39 13.54
CA GLN A 95 -3.13 -5.36 14.92
C GLN A 95 -3.84 -4.05 15.26
N PRO A 96 -3.35 -2.84 14.93
CA PRO A 96 -4.05 -1.60 15.23
C PRO A 96 -5.40 -1.50 14.52
N GLN A 97 -5.45 -1.91 13.25
CA GLN A 97 -6.69 -1.89 12.47
C GLN A 97 -7.69 -2.92 12.97
N ALA A 98 -7.24 -4.13 13.32
CA ALA A 98 -8.09 -5.16 13.90
C ALA A 98 -8.65 -4.75 15.28
N LEU A 99 -7.79 -4.16 16.14
CA LEU A 99 -8.22 -3.66 17.44
C LEU A 99 -9.28 -2.56 17.32
N ARG A 100 -9.09 -1.63 16.36
CA ARG A 100 -10.07 -0.58 16.05
C ARG A 100 -11.39 -1.19 15.59
N ALA A 101 -11.34 -2.14 14.63
CA ALA A 101 -12.54 -2.81 14.13
C ALA A 101 -13.27 -3.61 15.23
N HIS A 102 -12.54 -4.26 16.13
CA HIS A 102 -13.08 -4.99 17.27
C HIS A 102 -13.77 -4.04 18.26
N ARG A 103 -13.11 -2.95 18.66
CA ARG A 103 -13.68 -1.92 19.56
C ARG A 103 -14.93 -1.26 18.99
N SER A 104 -15.00 -1.11 17.67
CA SER A 104 -16.19 -0.59 16.97
C SER A 104 -17.27 -1.64 16.72
N GLY A 105 -17.07 -2.89 17.15
CA GLY A 105 -18.03 -3.98 16.97
C GLY A 105 -18.19 -4.44 15.52
N TYR A 106 -17.23 -4.11 14.62
CA TYR A 106 -17.26 -4.57 13.23
C TYR A 106 -16.81 -6.03 13.10
N ILE A 107 -15.84 -6.47 13.92
CA ILE A 107 -15.40 -7.86 14.03
C ILE A 107 -15.66 -8.36 15.45
N ASP A 108 -15.86 -9.67 15.60
CA ASP A 108 -16.05 -10.34 16.89
C ASP A 108 -14.72 -10.84 17.50
N ASP A 109 -14.79 -11.41 18.71
CA ASP A 109 -13.61 -11.95 19.41
C ASP A 109 -12.92 -13.05 18.61
N ALA A 110 -13.69 -13.88 17.88
CA ALA A 110 -13.13 -14.95 17.05
C ALA A 110 -12.36 -14.40 15.87
N ASP A 111 -12.87 -13.38 15.17
CA ASP A 111 -12.16 -12.71 14.08
C ASP A 111 -10.90 -12.01 14.60
N HIS A 112 -10.99 -11.31 15.73
CA HIS A 112 -9.85 -10.66 16.36
C HIS A 112 -8.75 -11.67 16.73
N ALA A 113 -9.11 -12.79 17.36
CA ALA A 113 -8.17 -13.87 17.68
C ALA A 113 -7.53 -14.49 16.43
N ARG A 114 -8.27 -14.56 15.29
CA ARG A 114 -7.69 -15.01 14.01
C ARG A 114 -6.65 -14.04 13.47
N VAL A 115 -6.87 -12.72 13.58
CA VAL A 115 -5.85 -11.73 13.18
C VAL A 115 -4.59 -11.91 14.03
N GLN A 116 -4.72 -12.12 15.36
CA GLN A 116 -3.56 -12.37 16.22
C GLN A 116 -2.78 -13.62 15.77
N ARG A 117 -3.48 -14.74 15.56
CA ARG A 117 -2.84 -15.97 15.03
C ARG A 117 -2.19 -15.77 13.69
N LEU A 118 -2.80 -14.98 12.80
CA LEU A 118 -2.20 -14.66 11.51
C LEU A 118 -0.91 -13.87 11.68
N CYS A 119 -0.90 -12.88 12.58
CA CYS A 119 0.31 -12.09 12.89
C CYS A 119 1.48 -12.96 13.38
N GLU A 120 1.22 -13.97 14.21
CA GLU A 120 2.23 -14.92 14.69
C GLU A 120 2.78 -15.79 13.57
N ARG A 121 1.99 -16.05 12.52
CA ARG A 121 2.31 -16.95 11.42
C ARG A 121 2.76 -16.25 10.13
N LEU A 122 2.89 -14.91 10.12
CA LEU A 122 3.33 -14.17 8.94
C LEU A 122 4.63 -14.73 8.32
N PRO A 123 5.64 -15.18 9.10
CA PRO A 123 6.86 -15.77 8.53
C PRO A 123 6.64 -17.07 7.75
N GLU A 124 5.50 -17.75 7.93
CA GLU A 124 5.17 -18.96 7.15
C GLU A 124 4.71 -18.61 5.73
N PHE A 125 4.21 -17.39 5.52
CA PHE A 125 3.58 -16.95 4.27
C PHE A 125 4.41 -15.94 3.49
N ILE A 126 5.10 -15.04 4.19
CA ILE A 126 5.86 -13.94 3.59
C ILE A 126 7.36 -14.23 3.76
N PRO A 127 8.11 -14.44 2.65
CA PRO A 127 9.55 -14.54 2.72
C PRO A 127 10.21 -13.27 3.28
N ARG A 128 11.43 -13.38 3.77
CA ARG A 128 12.22 -12.22 4.20
C ARG A 128 12.73 -11.47 2.98
N TYR A 129 12.20 -10.29 2.74
CA TYR A 129 12.64 -9.35 1.71
C TYR A 129 13.13 -8.06 2.36
N SER A 130 14.05 -7.37 1.68
CA SER A 130 14.43 -6.00 2.06
C SER A 130 13.25 -5.05 1.89
N PRO A 131 13.12 -4.06 2.77
CA PRO A 131 12.07 -3.04 2.63
C PRO A 131 12.35 -2.13 1.44
N SER A 132 11.37 -1.97 0.57
CA SER A 132 11.34 -1.10 -0.60
C SER A 132 10.53 0.15 -0.31
N LEU A 133 10.80 1.24 -1.00
CA LEU A 133 9.97 2.44 -0.92
C LEU A 133 8.62 2.23 -1.59
N LEU A 134 7.55 2.24 -0.78
CA LEU A 134 6.17 2.07 -1.21
C LEU A 134 5.44 3.41 -1.36
N HIS A 135 4.45 3.42 -2.22
CA HIS A 135 3.36 4.39 -2.18
C HIS A 135 2.51 4.19 -0.91
N GLY A 136 2.23 2.94 -0.57
CA GLY A 136 1.55 2.53 0.65
C GLY A 136 0.02 2.55 0.58
N ASP A 137 -0.56 3.15 -0.47
CA ASP A 137 -1.99 3.11 -0.80
C ASP A 137 -2.19 3.11 -2.32
N LEU A 138 -1.52 2.17 -3.02
CA LEU A 138 -1.45 2.12 -4.48
C LEU A 138 -2.64 1.36 -5.08
N TRP A 139 -3.82 1.95 -5.10
CA TRP A 139 -4.95 1.45 -5.88
C TRP A 139 -5.08 2.20 -7.22
N SER A 140 -5.93 1.72 -8.12
CA SER A 140 -6.06 2.27 -9.47
C SER A 140 -6.42 3.76 -9.50
N GLY A 141 -7.09 4.29 -8.47
CA GLY A 141 -7.42 5.72 -8.39
C GLY A 141 -6.23 6.62 -8.05
N ASN A 142 -5.17 6.06 -7.45
CA ASN A 142 -3.95 6.80 -7.13
C ASN A 142 -2.87 6.69 -8.24
N LEU A 143 -3.14 5.89 -9.28
CA LEU A 143 -2.39 5.88 -10.53
C LEU A 143 -3.10 6.76 -11.56
N HIS A 144 -2.77 8.05 -11.56
CA HIS A 144 -3.40 9.08 -12.38
C HIS A 144 -2.87 9.10 -13.80
N CYS A 145 -3.74 9.40 -14.77
CA CYS A 145 -3.35 9.66 -16.16
C CYS A 145 -3.32 11.17 -16.40
N CYS A 146 -2.12 11.71 -16.55
CA CYS A 146 -1.92 13.15 -16.83
C CYS A 146 -2.52 13.57 -18.17
N SER A 147 -2.73 14.88 -18.38
CA SER A 147 -3.26 15.45 -19.64
C SER A 147 -2.48 15.03 -20.88
N ASN A 148 -1.19 14.73 -20.75
CA ASN A 148 -0.32 14.24 -21.84
C ASN A 148 -0.33 12.69 -21.98
N GLY A 149 -1.18 11.98 -21.24
CA GLY A 149 -1.29 10.52 -21.25
C GLY A 149 -0.21 9.78 -20.43
N GLU A 150 0.61 10.49 -19.66
CA GLU A 150 1.64 9.88 -18.80
C GLU A 150 1.08 9.44 -17.45
N PRO A 151 1.62 8.34 -16.85
CA PRO A 151 1.26 7.95 -15.50
C PRO A 151 1.88 8.88 -14.45
N ALA A 152 1.12 9.16 -13.39
CA ALA A 152 1.59 9.82 -12.18
C ALA A 152 0.97 9.16 -10.94
N LEU A 153 1.67 9.22 -9.81
CA LEU A 153 1.15 8.82 -8.50
C LEU A 153 0.68 10.06 -7.75
N ILE A 154 -0.48 9.96 -7.14
CA ILE A 154 -1.09 11.00 -6.30
C ILE A 154 -1.49 10.39 -4.97
N ASP A 155 -1.79 11.23 -3.96
CA ASP A 155 -2.20 10.79 -2.62
C ASP A 155 -1.15 9.92 -1.92
N ALA A 156 0.04 10.50 -1.72
CA ALA A 156 1.22 9.82 -1.18
C ALA A 156 1.32 9.85 0.36
N GLY A 157 0.23 10.15 1.07
CA GLY A 157 0.20 10.29 2.53
C GLY A 157 0.59 9.01 3.29
N ALA A 158 0.49 7.85 2.64
CA ALA A 158 0.81 6.55 3.20
C ALA A 158 2.23 6.04 2.85
N ALA A 159 3.06 6.84 2.16
CA ALA A 159 4.38 6.43 1.72
C ALA A 159 5.29 6.02 2.90
N HIS A 160 5.94 4.88 2.77
CA HIS A 160 6.87 4.32 3.76
C HIS A 160 7.74 3.22 3.16
N TYR A 161 8.69 2.69 3.91
CA TYR A 161 9.42 1.48 3.51
C TYR A 161 8.71 0.22 3.99
N GLY A 162 8.39 -0.68 3.04
CA GLY A 162 7.68 -1.94 3.26
C GLY A 162 8.00 -2.97 2.18
N TRP A 163 7.25 -4.04 2.09
CA TRP A 163 7.45 -5.03 1.04
C TRP A 163 6.84 -4.57 -0.29
N ALA A 164 7.61 -4.56 -1.37
CA ALA A 164 7.16 -4.18 -2.71
C ALA A 164 5.85 -4.87 -3.15
N GLU A 165 5.69 -6.15 -2.77
CA GLU A 165 4.47 -6.91 -3.05
C GLU A 165 3.20 -6.28 -2.44
N ALA A 166 3.30 -5.45 -1.39
CA ALA A 166 2.14 -4.79 -0.79
C ALA A 166 1.50 -3.75 -1.73
N ASP A 167 2.31 -2.93 -2.41
CA ASP A 167 1.80 -2.01 -3.44
C ASP A 167 1.22 -2.76 -4.63
N LEU A 168 1.90 -3.84 -5.08
CA LEU A 168 1.40 -4.68 -6.17
C LEU A 168 0.08 -5.39 -5.81
N ALA A 169 -0.06 -5.81 -4.56
CA ALA A 169 -1.30 -6.41 -4.07
C ALA A 169 -2.44 -5.37 -4.04
N MET A 170 -2.16 -4.14 -3.61
CA MET A 170 -3.17 -3.08 -3.55
C MET A 170 -3.71 -2.73 -4.93
N LEU A 171 -2.89 -2.74 -5.99
CA LEU A 171 -3.34 -2.58 -7.37
C LEU A 171 -4.39 -3.63 -7.79
N THR A 172 -4.40 -4.81 -7.16
CA THR A 172 -5.38 -5.87 -7.49
C THR A 172 -6.65 -5.83 -6.64
N LEU A 173 -6.72 -4.95 -5.63
CA LEU A 173 -7.84 -4.97 -4.68
C LEU A 173 -9.12 -4.32 -5.24
N PHE A 174 -8.97 -3.21 -5.96
CA PHE A 174 -10.09 -2.44 -6.53
C PHE A 174 -9.99 -2.27 -8.06
N GLY A 175 -9.28 -3.15 -8.70
CA GLY A 175 -9.03 -3.19 -10.14
C GLY A 175 -7.71 -3.92 -10.35
N ASP A 176 -7.54 -4.56 -11.48
CA ASP A 176 -6.28 -5.27 -11.81
C ASP A 176 -5.78 -4.70 -13.15
N PRO A 177 -4.58 -4.10 -13.19
CA PRO A 177 -4.01 -3.58 -14.43
C PRO A 177 -3.75 -4.68 -15.48
N GLY A 178 -3.85 -5.95 -15.06
CA GLY A 178 -3.70 -7.10 -15.93
C GLY A 178 -2.28 -7.66 -15.97
N PRO A 179 -2.14 -8.88 -16.55
CA PRO A 179 -0.89 -9.64 -16.49
C PRO A 179 0.28 -8.94 -17.20
N ARG A 180 0.00 -8.11 -18.21
CA ARG A 180 1.03 -7.37 -18.96
C ARG A 180 1.77 -6.36 -18.05
N PHE A 181 1.05 -5.67 -17.17
CA PHE A 181 1.66 -4.74 -16.21
C PHE A 181 2.68 -5.45 -15.30
N PHE A 182 2.28 -6.57 -14.71
CA PHE A 182 3.15 -7.31 -13.77
C PHE A 182 4.32 -7.99 -14.49
N ALA A 183 4.14 -8.43 -15.75
CA ALA A 183 5.25 -8.91 -16.57
C ALA A 183 6.29 -7.81 -16.83
N GLN A 184 5.83 -6.62 -17.20
CA GLN A 184 6.72 -5.46 -17.42
C GLN A 184 7.39 -4.99 -16.12
N TYR A 185 6.70 -5.02 -14.98
CA TYR A 185 7.31 -4.78 -13.69
C TYR A 185 8.45 -5.77 -13.41
N ALA A 186 8.21 -7.07 -13.65
CA ALA A 186 9.16 -8.15 -13.40
C ALA A 186 10.40 -8.11 -14.31
N GLU A 187 10.38 -7.34 -15.42
CA GLU A 187 11.57 -7.09 -16.25
C GLU A 187 12.61 -6.22 -15.54
N HIS A 188 12.20 -5.42 -14.54
CA HIS A 188 13.06 -4.42 -13.88
C HIS A 188 13.24 -4.65 -12.37
N ALA A 189 12.34 -5.37 -11.72
CA ALA A 189 12.42 -5.70 -10.30
C ALA A 189 12.06 -7.16 -10.06
N ALA A 190 12.71 -7.77 -9.07
CA ALA A 190 12.41 -9.15 -8.71
C ALA A 190 10.95 -9.28 -8.22
N LEU A 191 10.22 -10.21 -8.84
CA LEU A 191 8.85 -10.54 -8.47
C LEU A 191 8.73 -12.06 -8.42
N ALA A 192 8.43 -12.60 -7.24
CA ALA A 192 8.26 -14.04 -7.07
C ALA A 192 7.03 -14.53 -7.86
N SER A 193 7.12 -15.69 -8.50
CA SER A 193 6.02 -16.21 -9.34
C SER A 193 4.73 -16.48 -8.55
N ASP A 194 4.84 -16.73 -7.24
CA ASP A 194 3.76 -17.02 -6.30
C ASP A 194 3.25 -15.79 -5.52
N TRP A 195 3.71 -14.58 -5.84
CA TRP A 195 3.34 -13.36 -5.12
C TRP A 195 1.82 -13.14 -5.02
N ARG A 196 1.07 -13.55 -6.06
CA ARG A 196 -0.40 -13.44 -6.08
C ARG A 196 -1.08 -14.30 -5.03
N GLU A 197 -0.43 -15.35 -4.56
CA GLU A 197 -0.96 -16.18 -3.47
C GLU A 197 -0.93 -15.42 -2.14
N ARG A 198 0.04 -14.51 -1.97
CA ARG A 198 0.21 -13.64 -0.80
C ARG A 198 -0.55 -12.32 -0.89
N ALA A 199 -0.92 -11.88 -2.10
CA ALA A 199 -1.59 -10.59 -2.30
C ALA A 199 -2.80 -10.35 -1.37
N PRO A 200 -3.70 -11.34 -1.11
CA PRO A 200 -4.78 -11.14 -0.15
C PRO A 200 -4.30 -10.86 1.28
N LEU A 201 -3.14 -11.37 1.67
CA LEU A 201 -2.56 -11.15 2.99
C LEU A 201 -2.10 -9.70 3.17
N TYR A 202 -1.40 -9.13 2.18
CA TYR A 202 -1.03 -7.71 2.19
C TYR A 202 -2.27 -6.81 2.16
N ASN A 203 -3.25 -7.15 1.33
CA ASN A 203 -4.52 -6.43 1.21
C ASN A 203 -5.37 -6.46 2.48
N LEU A 204 -5.10 -7.38 3.43
CA LEU A 204 -5.85 -7.43 4.69
C LEU A 204 -5.73 -6.13 5.48
N TYR A 205 -4.58 -5.44 5.42
CA TYR A 205 -4.41 -4.12 6.03
C TYR A 205 -5.43 -3.12 5.48
N HIS A 206 -5.52 -2.99 4.16
CA HIS A 206 -6.45 -2.07 3.51
C HIS A 206 -7.91 -2.49 3.72
N LEU A 207 -8.22 -3.78 3.70
CA LEU A 207 -9.57 -4.30 3.99
C LEU A 207 -10.03 -3.97 5.42
N LEU A 208 -9.14 -4.12 6.41
CA LEU A 208 -9.42 -3.71 7.79
C LEU A 208 -9.55 -2.19 7.92
N ASN A 209 -8.72 -1.42 7.22
CA ASN A 209 -8.82 0.03 7.17
C ASN A 209 -10.16 0.47 6.57
N HIS A 210 -10.55 -0.09 5.44
CA HIS A 210 -11.84 0.20 4.79
C HIS A 210 -13.03 -0.25 5.65
N LEU A 211 -12.92 -1.38 6.36
CA LEU A 211 -13.94 -1.81 7.34
C LEU A 211 -14.13 -0.75 8.43
N ASN A 212 -13.02 -0.16 8.91
CA ASN A 212 -13.05 0.88 9.93
C ASN A 212 -13.59 2.23 9.41
N LEU A 213 -13.32 2.59 8.16
CA LEU A 213 -13.71 3.86 7.57
C LEU A 213 -15.12 3.82 6.95
N PHE A 214 -15.47 2.72 6.29
CA PHE A 214 -16.67 2.63 5.44
C PHE A 214 -17.67 1.57 5.91
N GLY A 215 -17.34 0.81 6.97
CA GLY A 215 -18.29 -0.08 7.62
C GLY A 215 -18.35 -1.50 7.07
N ARG A 216 -19.38 -2.24 7.48
CA ARG A 216 -19.49 -3.71 7.40
C ARG A 216 -19.47 -4.32 5.98
N GLY A 217 -19.56 -3.52 4.93
CA GLY A 217 -19.43 -4.01 3.55
C GLY A 217 -18.13 -4.77 3.28
N TYR A 218 -17.08 -4.46 4.02
CA TYR A 218 -15.75 -5.08 3.89
C TYR A 218 -15.54 -6.33 4.77
N LEU A 219 -16.45 -6.61 5.72
CA LEU A 219 -16.32 -7.73 6.68
C LEU A 219 -16.20 -9.08 5.99
N GLY A 220 -16.97 -9.30 4.93
CA GLY A 220 -16.92 -10.56 4.16
C GLY A 220 -15.54 -10.83 3.55
N ALA A 221 -14.90 -9.79 3.01
CA ALA A 221 -13.56 -9.87 2.43
C ALA A 221 -12.50 -10.12 3.51
N VAL A 222 -12.56 -9.41 4.65
CA VAL A 222 -11.68 -9.65 5.81
C VAL A 222 -11.76 -11.11 6.26
N ARG A 223 -12.98 -11.63 6.49
CA ARG A 223 -13.20 -13.02 6.91
C ARG A 223 -12.72 -14.02 5.86
N SER A 224 -12.84 -13.71 4.57
CA SER A 224 -12.34 -14.57 3.49
C SER A 224 -10.82 -14.73 3.55
N VAL A 225 -10.09 -13.65 3.76
CA VAL A 225 -8.62 -13.68 3.93
C VAL A 225 -8.25 -14.50 5.18
N LEU A 226 -8.91 -14.24 6.32
CA LEU A 226 -8.62 -14.97 7.55
C LEU A 226 -8.87 -16.48 7.41
N ARG A 227 -9.97 -16.89 6.75
CA ARG A 227 -10.24 -18.32 6.48
C ARG A 227 -9.15 -18.95 5.62
N ARG A 228 -8.65 -18.23 4.61
CA ARG A 228 -7.61 -18.73 3.71
C ARG A 228 -6.30 -19.04 4.44
N PHE A 229 -5.85 -18.18 5.35
CA PHE A 229 -4.53 -18.29 5.96
C PHE A 229 -4.51 -18.94 7.35
N VAL A 230 -5.60 -18.85 8.12
CA VAL A 230 -5.67 -19.39 9.49
C VAL A 230 -6.87 -20.32 9.74
N GLY A 231 -7.61 -20.67 8.70
CA GLY A 231 -8.71 -21.60 8.75
C GLY A 231 -10.04 -20.99 9.26
N ALA A 232 -11.08 -21.82 9.24
CA ALA A 232 -12.36 -21.50 9.86
C ALA A 232 -12.24 -21.51 11.39
N ALA A 233 -13.20 -20.84 12.07
CA ALA A 233 -13.28 -20.87 13.54
C ALA A 233 -13.65 -22.24 14.04
#